data_2d74406c196c424a4c73c16c5f466729
#
_entry.id   2d74406c196c424a4c73c16c5f466729
#
_cell.length_a   1.000
_cell.length_b   1.000
_cell.length_c   1.000
_cell.angle_alpha   90.00
_cell.angle_beta   90.00
_cell.angle_gamma   90.00
#
_symmetry.space_group_name_H-M   'P 1'
#
loop_
_entity.id
_entity.type
_entity.pdbx_description
1 polymer ?
#
loop_
_entity_poly.entity_id
_entity_poly.type
_entity_poly.pdbx_seq_one_letter_code
_entity_poly.pdbx_strand_id
1 'polypeptide(L)'
;MPLKRNDELFNLKREFEECPFAYDELGDDYTLSGWVGNLNLDLVLSYGLVIGASDAHLVPDHEVAYSVLGDIVKCKDFPIVDGEIMEILVTDILTHENRGYYARDFEFDGSYTIVRGPYQGRRFRVNMGRTFGYTQMTFRAINDKIFSLKEADVSEELRGYFDNSAGVILVCGATGSGKSSTLAAIIRDIQIGEAKKIITIEKPIEYIYPDDGKSAVIQRGVPDDCRTFGSGLTSAMRSAPNIIMIGEVRDRDEVDELLRASETGHLAVSTIHTVNNVVTLSRIRNLYEGNEQLRVLSTLGDNLRCIINQVLVKNKEYTGRFPVREVLPVTFEIRKLIQEDRIDEIRKMQEDTCSTMEHKLLALYKDGVIDYDEARNHAPDQSYFDYLLNKKEA
;
A
#
# COMPACT_ATOMS: atom_id res chain seq x y z
N MET A 1 2.67 21.24 22.89
CA MET A 1 3.55 22.34 22.45
C MET A 1 2.74 23.22 21.52
N PRO A 2 2.49 24.51 21.79
CA PRO A 2 1.76 25.35 20.84
C PRO A 2 2.68 25.66 19.66
N LEU A 3 2.14 25.47 18.47
CA LEU A 3 2.81 25.46 17.20
C LEU A 3 3.30 26.86 16.81
N LYS A 4 4.59 27.03 16.56
CA LYS A 4 5.17 28.13 15.76
C LYS A 4 4.79 28.00 14.27
N ARG A 5 3.50 27.78 13.96
CA ARG A 5 3.05 27.30 12.64
C ARG A 5 2.28 28.34 11.82
N ASN A 6 1.93 29.48 12.38
CA ASN A 6 1.32 30.58 11.62
C ASN A 6 2.27 31.16 10.57
N ASP A 7 3.58 31.16 10.85
CA ASP A 7 4.59 31.66 9.92
C ASP A 7 4.75 30.76 8.69
N GLU A 8 4.60 29.43 8.88
CA GLU A 8 4.72 28.45 7.78
C GLU A 8 3.52 28.53 6.82
N LEU A 9 2.30 28.65 7.36
CA LEU A 9 1.11 28.85 6.52
C LEU A 9 1.13 30.19 5.81
N PHE A 10 1.61 31.26 6.47
CA PHE A 10 1.75 32.58 5.87
C PHE A 10 2.75 32.56 4.70
N ASN A 11 3.90 31.93 4.89
CA ASN A 11 4.91 31.79 3.84
C ASN A 11 4.37 30.93 2.68
N LEU A 12 3.68 29.82 2.98
CA LEU A 12 3.09 28.97 1.98
C LEU A 12 1.99 29.70 1.16
N LYS A 13 1.12 30.48 1.81
CA LYS A 13 0.13 31.33 1.12
C LYS A 13 0.80 32.32 0.16
N ARG A 14 1.90 32.95 0.59
CA ARG A 14 2.66 33.88 -0.26
C ARG A 14 3.29 33.14 -1.47
N GLU A 15 3.84 31.94 -1.29
CA GLU A 15 4.37 31.13 -2.40
C GLU A 15 3.28 30.74 -3.41
N PHE A 16 2.05 30.51 -2.96
CA PHE A 16 0.90 30.28 -3.86
C PHE A 16 0.45 31.55 -4.59
N GLU A 17 0.54 32.73 -3.94
CA GLU A 17 0.20 34.02 -4.54
C GLU A 17 1.27 34.47 -5.56
N GLU A 18 2.53 34.15 -5.33
CA GLU A 18 3.66 34.49 -6.21
C GLU A 18 3.83 33.50 -7.38
N CYS A 19 3.06 32.41 -7.43
CA CYS A 19 3.12 31.43 -8.52
C CYS A 19 2.58 32.05 -9.84
N PRO A 20 3.41 32.15 -10.92
CA PRO A 20 3.16 33.04 -12.08
C PRO A 20 2.15 32.53 -13.10
N PHE A 21 1.13 31.81 -12.70
CA PHE A 21 0.00 31.51 -13.59
C PHE A 21 -1.12 32.52 -13.34
N ALA A 22 -1.07 33.57 -14.16
CA ALA A 22 -2.01 34.66 -14.15
C ALA A 22 -3.46 34.21 -14.34
N TYR A 23 -4.33 34.87 -13.60
CA TYR A 23 -5.79 34.78 -13.63
C TYR A 23 -6.41 35.21 -14.99
N ASP A 24 -5.61 35.65 -15.98
CA ASP A 24 -6.07 36.44 -17.11
C ASP A 24 -6.30 35.64 -18.41
N GLU A 25 -6.04 34.33 -18.47
CA GLU A 25 -6.14 33.58 -19.73
C GLU A 25 -7.26 32.54 -19.82
N LEU A 26 -8.02 32.31 -18.77
CA LEU A 26 -9.12 31.34 -18.78
C LEU A 26 -10.42 32.07 -18.49
N GLY A 27 -11.28 32.19 -19.51
CA GLY A 27 -12.58 32.84 -19.41
C GLY A 27 -13.47 32.30 -18.30
N ASP A 28 -14.55 33.02 -18.00
CA ASP A 28 -15.47 32.91 -16.86
C ASP A 28 -16.08 31.53 -16.56
N ASP A 29 -15.72 30.48 -17.29
CA ASP A 29 -16.31 29.14 -17.18
C ASP A 29 -15.38 28.06 -16.60
N TYR A 30 -14.18 28.42 -16.09
CA TYR A 30 -13.26 27.43 -15.54
C TYR A 30 -12.95 27.71 -14.08
N THR A 31 -13.43 26.85 -13.20
CA THR A 31 -12.88 26.67 -11.86
C THR A 31 -11.39 26.33 -12.03
N LEU A 32 -10.51 27.25 -11.61
CA LEU A 32 -9.08 27.02 -11.55
C LEU A 32 -8.86 25.80 -10.68
N SER A 33 -8.22 24.75 -11.21
CA SER A 33 -7.96 23.52 -10.47
C SER A 33 -7.42 23.85 -9.08
N GLY A 34 -8.17 23.48 -8.04
CA GLY A 34 -7.85 23.71 -6.63
C GLY A 34 -8.53 24.90 -5.96
N TRP A 35 -9.02 25.93 -6.68
CA TRP A 35 -9.79 27.01 -6.07
C TRP A 35 -11.28 26.81 -6.27
N VAL A 36 -12.01 26.73 -5.15
CA VAL A 36 -13.46 26.74 -5.16
C VAL A 36 -13.93 27.78 -4.15
N GLY A 37 -14.51 28.85 -4.64
CA GLY A 37 -14.83 30.00 -3.79
C GLY A 37 -13.55 30.57 -3.14
N ASN A 38 -13.50 30.53 -1.81
CA ASN A 38 -12.35 30.99 -1.02
C ASN A 38 -11.41 29.85 -0.60
N LEU A 39 -11.64 28.62 -1.03
CA LEU A 39 -10.83 27.44 -0.68
C LEU A 39 -9.90 27.07 -1.82
N ASN A 40 -8.63 26.92 -1.52
CA ASN A 40 -7.65 26.31 -2.41
C ASN A 40 -7.26 24.93 -1.86
N LEU A 41 -7.68 23.88 -2.58
CA LEU A 41 -7.41 22.49 -2.18
C LEU A 41 -5.90 22.18 -2.18
N ASP A 42 -5.16 22.64 -3.19
CA ASP A 42 -3.70 22.43 -3.25
C ASP A 42 -2.98 23.07 -2.05
N LEU A 43 -3.44 24.26 -1.64
CA LEU A 43 -2.91 24.92 -0.43
C LEU A 43 -3.25 24.15 0.85
N VAL A 44 -4.49 23.67 0.98
CA VAL A 44 -4.93 22.86 2.11
C VAL A 44 -4.06 21.60 2.25
N LEU A 45 -3.86 20.90 1.15
CA LEU A 45 -3.07 19.66 1.12
C LEU A 45 -1.57 19.93 1.36
N SER A 46 -1.03 21.01 0.76
CA SER A 46 0.36 21.43 0.97
C SER A 46 0.62 21.78 2.44
N TYR A 47 -0.31 22.48 3.08
CA TYR A 47 -0.19 22.76 4.51
C TYR A 47 -0.20 21.49 5.36
N GLY A 48 -1.03 20.50 5.02
CA GLY A 48 -0.99 19.18 5.65
C GLY A 48 0.40 18.54 5.60
N LEU A 49 1.09 18.61 4.44
CA LEU A 49 2.45 18.10 4.28
C LEU A 49 3.46 18.85 5.17
N VAL A 50 3.38 20.19 5.23
CA VAL A 50 4.27 21.03 6.07
C VAL A 50 4.14 20.66 7.54
N ILE A 51 2.94 20.42 8.02
CA ILE A 51 2.70 20.06 9.43
C ILE A 51 2.93 18.59 9.75
N GLY A 52 3.30 17.78 8.76
CA GLY A 52 3.52 16.34 8.90
C GLY A 52 2.22 15.55 9.14
N ALA A 53 1.10 16.03 8.60
CA ALA A 53 -0.16 15.31 8.68
C ALA A 53 -0.14 14.05 7.81
N SER A 54 -0.71 12.96 8.33
CA SER A 54 -0.96 11.76 7.56
C SER A 54 -2.20 11.91 6.66
N ASP A 55 -3.23 12.62 7.16
CA ASP A 55 -4.49 12.79 6.47
C ASP A 55 -5.01 14.23 6.62
N ALA A 56 -5.70 14.73 5.59
CA ALA A 56 -6.50 15.94 5.64
C ALA A 56 -7.97 15.57 5.46
N HIS A 57 -8.84 16.17 6.28
CA HIS A 57 -10.27 15.88 6.31
C HIS A 57 -11.07 17.13 5.99
N LEU A 58 -11.88 17.06 4.93
CA LEU A 58 -12.85 18.07 4.54
C LEU A 58 -14.25 17.52 4.75
N VAL A 59 -14.98 18.11 5.68
CA VAL A 59 -16.36 17.75 6.03
C VAL A 59 -17.24 18.97 5.87
N PRO A 60 -18.42 18.87 5.22
CA PRO A 60 -19.32 20.02 5.04
C PRO A 60 -19.61 20.71 6.36
N ASP A 61 -19.62 22.05 6.34
CA ASP A 61 -19.90 22.94 7.46
C ASP A 61 -18.95 22.79 8.67
N HIS A 62 -17.76 22.19 8.45
CA HIS A 62 -16.74 22.04 9.47
C HIS A 62 -15.43 22.72 9.06
N GLU A 63 -14.62 23.02 10.09
CA GLU A 63 -13.23 23.45 9.89
C GLU A 63 -12.44 22.33 9.22
N VAL A 64 -11.50 22.66 8.33
CA VAL A 64 -10.52 21.71 7.80
C VAL A 64 -9.77 21.08 8.97
N ALA A 65 -9.68 19.76 8.98
CA ALA A 65 -9.00 19.02 10.03
C ALA A 65 -7.88 18.14 9.46
N TYR A 66 -6.85 17.90 10.28
CA TYR A 66 -5.69 17.10 9.92
C TYR A 66 -5.44 16.01 10.97
N SER A 67 -5.02 14.83 10.53
CA SER A 67 -4.47 13.79 11.41
C SER A 67 -2.97 14.00 11.56
N VAL A 68 -2.51 14.39 12.75
CA VAL A 68 -1.10 14.63 13.05
C VAL A 68 -0.68 13.77 14.23
N LEU A 69 0.25 12.84 14.03
CA LEU A 69 0.71 11.90 15.07
C LEU A 69 -0.42 11.08 15.74
N GLY A 70 -1.52 10.88 15.03
CA GLY A 70 -2.68 10.14 15.52
C GLY A 70 -3.79 11.03 16.13
N ASP A 71 -3.54 12.31 16.37
CA ASP A 71 -4.51 13.26 16.89
C ASP A 71 -5.18 14.06 15.76
N ILE A 72 -6.45 14.45 15.95
CA ILE A 72 -7.17 15.34 15.04
C ILE A 72 -6.93 16.79 15.44
N VAL A 73 -6.35 17.56 14.51
CA VAL A 73 -6.07 19.00 14.68
C VAL A 73 -6.92 19.79 13.70
N LYS A 74 -7.79 20.66 14.19
CA LYS A 74 -8.61 21.57 13.39
C LYS A 74 -7.84 22.84 13.04
N CYS A 75 -7.97 23.31 11.79
CA CYS A 75 -7.30 24.52 11.32
C CYS A 75 -8.33 25.62 11.02
N LYS A 76 -8.27 26.69 11.81
CA LYS A 76 -9.17 27.84 11.68
C LYS A 76 -8.74 28.83 10.59
N ASP A 77 -7.54 28.65 10.04
CA ASP A 77 -6.96 29.57 9.03
C ASP A 77 -7.52 29.33 7.62
N PHE A 78 -8.22 28.21 7.43
CA PHE A 78 -8.99 27.94 6.22
C PHE A 78 -10.47 28.29 6.42
N PRO A 79 -11.18 28.71 5.35
CA PRO A 79 -12.62 28.92 5.43
C PRO A 79 -13.34 27.59 5.73
N ILE A 80 -14.49 27.69 6.39
CA ILE A 80 -15.42 26.57 6.51
C ILE A 80 -15.96 26.27 5.12
N VAL A 81 -15.88 25.01 4.72
CA VAL A 81 -16.33 24.54 3.41
C VAL A 81 -17.79 24.11 3.52
N ASP A 82 -18.68 24.81 2.84
CA ASP A 82 -20.09 24.41 2.79
C ASP A 82 -20.32 23.22 1.84
N GLY A 83 -21.54 22.65 1.89
CA GLY A 83 -21.86 21.49 1.08
C GLY A 83 -21.84 21.75 -0.42
N GLU A 84 -22.16 22.94 -0.90
CA GLU A 84 -22.14 23.29 -2.32
C GLU A 84 -20.71 23.33 -2.85
N ILE A 85 -19.78 23.91 -2.09
CA ILE A 85 -18.35 23.92 -2.40
C ILE A 85 -17.81 22.48 -2.47
N MET A 86 -18.22 21.61 -1.54
CA MET A 86 -17.82 20.20 -1.60
C MET A 86 -18.25 19.50 -2.88
N GLU A 87 -19.47 19.75 -3.37
CA GLU A 87 -19.94 19.17 -4.65
C GLU A 87 -19.19 19.73 -5.87
N ILE A 88 -18.73 20.98 -5.82
CA ILE A 88 -17.88 21.55 -6.87
C ILE A 88 -16.51 20.84 -6.86
N LEU A 89 -15.89 20.62 -5.68
CA LEU A 89 -14.64 19.89 -5.57
C LEU A 89 -14.73 18.47 -6.14
N VAL A 90 -15.88 17.78 -6.02
CA VAL A 90 -16.12 16.49 -6.69
C VAL A 90 -15.92 16.61 -8.20
N THR A 91 -16.41 17.72 -8.81
CA THR A 91 -16.29 17.92 -10.24
C THR A 91 -14.86 18.26 -10.68
N ASP A 92 -14.06 18.87 -9.82
CA ASP A 92 -12.65 19.16 -10.11
C ASP A 92 -11.74 17.94 -9.95
N ILE A 93 -12.06 17.07 -8.98
CA ILE A 93 -11.22 15.91 -8.66
C ILE A 93 -11.55 14.72 -9.57
N LEU A 94 -12.84 14.46 -9.85
CA LEU A 94 -13.29 13.29 -10.57
C LEU A 94 -13.38 13.50 -12.08
N THR A 95 -12.88 12.54 -12.84
CA THR A 95 -13.14 12.45 -14.27
C THR A 95 -14.64 12.28 -14.52
N HIS A 96 -15.10 12.58 -15.73
CA HIS A 96 -16.52 12.42 -16.11
C HIS A 96 -17.04 11.00 -15.85
N GLU A 97 -16.23 9.97 -16.11
CA GLU A 97 -16.58 8.57 -15.87
C GLU A 97 -16.69 8.27 -14.37
N ASN A 98 -15.70 8.71 -13.58
CA ASN A 98 -15.68 8.51 -12.12
C ASN A 98 -16.81 9.23 -11.40
N ARG A 99 -17.27 10.40 -11.91
CA ARG A 99 -18.48 11.07 -11.39
C ARG A 99 -19.72 10.21 -11.53
N GLY A 100 -19.86 9.47 -12.64
CA GLY A 100 -20.97 8.53 -12.84
C GLY A 100 -20.97 7.39 -11.82
N TYR A 101 -19.81 6.85 -11.49
CA TYR A 101 -19.68 5.85 -10.42
C TYR A 101 -20.02 6.43 -9.05
N TYR A 102 -19.43 7.57 -8.70
CA TYR A 102 -19.69 8.22 -7.42
C TYR A 102 -21.17 8.61 -7.24
N ALA A 103 -21.83 9.10 -8.28
CA ALA A 103 -23.24 9.47 -8.23
C ALA A 103 -24.15 8.26 -7.96
N ARG A 104 -23.73 7.05 -8.38
CA ARG A 104 -24.48 5.82 -8.18
C ARG A 104 -24.21 5.19 -6.83
N ASP A 105 -22.94 5.11 -6.44
CA ASP A 105 -22.49 4.30 -5.31
C ASP A 105 -22.31 5.13 -4.02
N PHE A 106 -22.28 6.48 -4.13
CA PHE A 106 -22.05 7.45 -3.06
C PHE A 106 -20.71 7.30 -2.33
N GLU A 107 -19.82 6.47 -2.87
CA GLU A 107 -18.48 6.23 -2.37
C GLU A 107 -17.50 6.22 -3.53
N PHE A 108 -16.30 6.75 -3.29
CA PHE A 108 -15.22 6.73 -4.27
C PHE A 108 -13.87 6.65 -3.56
N ASP A 109 -13.03 5.75 -4.03
CA ASP A 109 -11.61 5.68 -3.68
C ASP A 109 -10.77 5.92 -4.94
N GLY A 110 -9.91 6.91 -4.91
CA GLY A 110 -9.05 7.27 -6.03
C GLY A 110 -7.82 8.05 -5.60
N SER A 111 -7.31 8.87 -6.49
CA SER A 111 -6.13 9.69 -6.23
C SER A 111 -6.33 11.15 -6.63
N TYR A 112 -5.64 12.04 -5.93
CA TYR A 112 -5.50 13.45 -6.28
C TYR A 112 -4.02 13.82 -6.34
N THR A 113 -3.64 14.64 -7.31
CA THR A 113 -2.27 15.15 -7.43
C THR A 113 -2.31 16.65 -7.28
N ILE A 114 -1.50 17.23 -6.41
CA ILE A 114 -1.34 18.69 -6.30
C ILE A 114 -0.89 19.22 -7.65
N VAL A 115 -1.66 20.14 -8.20
CA VAL A 115 -1.45 20.68 -9.55
C VAL A 115 -0.52 21.89 -9.52
N ARG A 116 -0.50 22.65 -8.40
CA ARG A 116 0.22 23.92 -8.27
C ARG A 116 0.91 24.08 -6.93
N GLY A 117 1.84 25.02 -6.89
CA GLY A 117 2.56 25.41 -5.68
C GLY A 117 3.82 24.58 -5.41
N PRO A 118 4.44 24.77 -4.23
CA PRO A 118 5.76 24.18 -3.91
C PRO A 118 5.73 22.66 -3.81
N TYR A 119 4.55 22.05 -3.67
CA TYR A 119 4.35 20.61 -3.61
C TYR A 119 3.68 20.05 -4.85
N GLN A 120 3.77 20.73 -6.00
CA GLN A 120 3.27 20.25 -7.28
C GLN A 120 3.79 18.83 -7.57
N GLY A 121 2.88 17.96 -8.04
CA GLY A 121 3.19 16.55 -8.32
C GLY A 121 3.02 15.62 -7.11
N ARG A 122 2.86 16.14 -5.87
CA ARG A 122 2.57 15.31 -4.69
C ARG A 122 1.19 14.68 -4.81
N ARG A 123 1.12 13.38 -4.53
CA ARG A 123 -0.11 12.61 -4.67
C ARG A 123 -0.73 12.28 -3.32
N PHE A 124 -2.05 12.19 -3.34
CA PHE A 124 -2.89 11.80 -2.21
C PHE A 124 -3.83 10.69 -2.64
N ARG A 125 -4.05 9.73 -1.78
CA ARG A 125 -5.23 8.88 -1.85
C ARG A 125 -6.43 9.71 -1.41
N VAL A 126 -7.53 9.62 -2.15
CA VAL A 126 -8.78 10.32 -1.84
C VAL A 126 -9.85 9.28 -1.57
N ASN A 127 -10.46 9.37 -0.40
CA ASN A 127 -11.71 8.69 -0.11
C ASN A 127 -12.83 9.72 -0.04
N MET A 128 -13.90 9.50 -0.80
CA MET A 128 -15.10 10.32 -0.77
C MET A 128 -16.28 9.48 -0.31
N GLY A 129 -17.13 10.07 0.50
CA GLY A 129 -18.37 9.48 0.98
C GLY A 129 -19.43 10.54 1.20
N ARG A 130 -20.66 10.13 1.51
CA ARG A 130 -21.77 11.05 1.81
C ARG A 130 -21.97 11.25 3.30
N THR A 131 -22.24 12.52 3.67
CA THR A 131 -22.66 12.91 5.01
C THR A 131 -23.70 14.02 4.90
N PHE A 132 -24.86 13.86 5.53
CA PHE A 132 -25.99 14.81 5.47
C PHE A 132 -26.39 15.26 4.05
N GLY A 133 -26.23 14.37 3.04
CA GLY A 133 -26.57 14.66 1.65
C GLY A 133 -25.48 15.31 0.82
N TYR A 134 -24.37 15.73 1.44
CA TYR A 134 -23.20 16.31 0.76
C TYR A 134 -22.01 15.38 0.81
N THR A 135 -21.01 15.64 -0.03
CA THR A 135 -19.75 14.88 -0.06
C THR A 135 -18.85 15.28 1.11
N GLN A 136 -18.24 14.29 1.75
CA GLN A 136 -17.06 14.46 2.60
C GLN A 136 -15.84 13.86 1.91
N MET A 137 -14.64 14.38 2.19
CA MET A 137 -13.40 13.91 1.59
C MET A 137 -12.31 13.72 2.64
N THR A 138 -11.57 12.63 2.50
CA THR A 138 -10.34 12.39 3.26
C THR A 138 -9.19 12.18 2.29
N PHE A 139 -8.14 12.97 2.45
CA PHE A 139 -6.93 12.92 1.62
C PHE A 139 -5.79 12.36 2.47
N ARG A 140 -5.26 11.21 2.09
CA ARG A 140 -4.07 10.61 2.71
C ARG A 140 -2.85 10.88 1.87
N ALA A 141 -1.82 11.50 2.46
CA ALA A 141 -0.57 11.75 1.77
C ALA A 141 0.11 10.44 1.36
N ILE A 142 0.48 10.34 0.08
CA ILE A 142 1.26 9.23 -0.47
C ILE A 142 2.74 9.56 -0.28
N ASN A 143 3.51 8.57 0.18
CA ASN A 143 4.94 8.73 0.37
C ASN A 143 5.63 8.90 -0.99
N ASP A 144 6.49 9.91 -1.11
CA ASP A 144 7.31 10.18 -2.30
C ASP A 144 8.72 9.61 -2.19
N LYS A 145 9.15 9.24 -0.98
CA LYS A 145 10.44 8.59 -0.77
C LYS A 145 10.29 7.08 -0.79
N ILE A 146 10.89 6.43 -1.78
CA ILE A 146 11.07 4.98 -1.81
C ILE A 146 12.33 4.67 -1.00
N PHE A 147 12.21 3.75 -0.03
CA PHE A 147 13.34 3.29 0.76
C PHE A 147 14.32 2.49 -0.10
N SER A 148 15.61 2.58 0.19
CA SER A 148 16.61 1.63 -0.29
C SER A 148 16.38 0.26 0.36
N LEU A 149 16.97 -0.82 -0.23
CA LEU A 149 16.89 -2.17 0.39
C LEU A 149 17.40 -2.16 1.83
N LYS A 150 18.45 -1.39 2.12
CA LYS A 150 19.00 -1.26 3.47
C LYS A 150 18.04 -0.55 4.43
N GLU A 151 17.41 0.55 4.01
CA GLU A 151 16.43 1.27 4.85
C GLU A 151 15.16 0.45 5.08
N ALA A 152 14.78 -0.38 4.10
CA ALA A 152 13.64 -1.30 4.20
C ALA A 152 14.01 -2.64 4.87
N ASP A 153 15.26 -2.80 5.32
CA ASP A 153 15.80 -4.02 5.93
C ASP A 153 15.53 -5.27 5.08
N VAL A 154 15.75 -5.16 3.77
CA VAL A 154 15.61 -6.28 2.81
C VAL A 154 16.96 -6.95 2.63
N SER A 155 17.06 -8.23 3.03
CA SER A 155 18.27 -9.02 2.85
C SER A 155 18.51 -9.39 1.37
N GLU A 156 19.76 -9.70 1.02
CA GLU A 156 20.10 -10.20 -0.33
C GLU A 156 19.37 -11.50 -0.66
N GLU A 157 19.19 -12.39 0.33
CA GLU A 157 18.40 -13.62 0.16
C GLU A 157 16.96 -13.31 -0.24
N LEU A 158 16.30 -12.39 0.49
CA LEU A 158 14.95 -11.99 0.18
C LEU A 158 14.85 -11.35 -1.19
N ARG A 159 15.78 -10.46 -1.54
CA ARG A 159 15.87 -9.83 -2.86
C ARG A 159 16.04 -10.88 -3.96
N GLY A 160 16.81 -11.93 -3.71
CA GLY A 160 17.10 -13.02 -4.67
C GLY A 160 15.85 -13.77 -5.16
N TYR A 161 14.75 -13.80 -4.42
CA TYR A 161 13.50 -14.39 -4.93
C TYR A 161 12.94 -13.63 -6.14
N PHE A 162 13.24 -12.34 -6.28
CA PHE A 162 12.79 -11.49 -7.39
C PHE A 162 13.68 -11.61 -8.65
N ASP A 163 14.76 -12.39 -8.60
CA ASP A 163 15.61 -12.68 -9.77
C ASP A 163 15.00 -13.77 -10.67
N ASN A 164 13.96 -14.47 -10.19
CA ASN A 164 13.24 -15.47 -10.96
C ASN A 164 12.59 -14.83 -12.21
N SER A 165 12.68 -15.52 -13.33
CA SER A 165 12.06 -15.08 -14.58
C SER A 165 10.55 -15.25 -14.60
N ALA A 166 10.02 -16.22 -13.83
CA ALA A 166 8.60 -16.52 -13.74
C ALA A 166 8.24 -17.13 -12.38
N GLY A 167 6.99 -17.00 -12.01
CA GLY A 167 6.44 -17.57 -10.77
C GLY A 167 5.61 -16.56 -10.00
N VAL A 168 5.22 -16.93 -8.78
CA VAL A 168 4.42 -16.10 -7.88
C VAL A 168 5.22 -15.80 -6.61
N ILE A 169 5.20 -14.56 -6.17
CA ILE A 169 5.67 -14.13 -4.85
C ILE A 169 4.49 -13.46 -4.13
N LEU A 170 4.20 -13.92 -2.92
CA LEU A 170 3.15 -13.35 -2.08
C LEU A 170 3.76 -12.66 -0.85
N VAL A 171 3.34 -11.42 -0.60
CA VAL A 171 3.70 -10.69 0.61
C VAL A 171 2.46 -10.55 1.48
N CYS A 172 2.45 -11.15 2.65
CA CYS A 172 1.32 -11.13 3.56
C CYS A 172 1.62 -10.34 4.84
N GLY A 173 0.57 -9.96 5.54
CA GLY A 173 0.62 -9.19 6.79
C GLY A 173 -0.58 -8.25 6.93
N ALA A 174 -0.79 -7.72 8.12
CA ALA A 174 -1.86 -6.77 8.41
C ALA A 174 -1.71 -5.46 7.63
N THR A 175 -2.77 -4.65 7.60
CA THR A 175 -2.68 -3.26 7.10
C THR A 175 -1.67 -2.49 7.94
N GLY A 176 -0.81 -1.72 7.29
CA GLY A 176 0.24 -0.94 7.96
C GLY A 176 1.49 -1.76 8.37
N SER A 177 1.61 -3.03 7.97
CA SER A 177 2.82 -3.85 8.22
C SER A 177 4.00 -3.52 7.29
N GLY A 178 3.88 -2.54 6.39
CA GLY A 178 4.97 -2.08 5.53
C GLY A 178 5.19 -2.92 4.25
N LYS A 179 4.22 -3.74 3.83
CA LYS A 179 4.30 -4.57 2.62
C LYS A 179 4.62 -3.75 1.36
N SER A 180 3.85 -2.68 1.14
CA SER A 180 4.04 -1.79 -0.01
C SER A 180 5.41 -1.12 0.00
N SER A 181 5.90 -0.69 1.17
CA SER A 181 7.24 -0.09 1.30
C SER A 181 8.35 -1.08 0.97
N THR A 182 8.21 -2.34 1.41
CA THR A 182 9.15 -3.42 1.09
C THR A 182 9.16 -3.72 -0.41
N LEU A 183 7.97 -3.89 -1.01
CA LEU A 183 7.86 -4.12 -2.45
C LEU A 183 8.39 -2.93 -3.25
N ALA A 184 8.06 -1.70 -2.84
CA ALA A 184 8.57 -0.50 -3.50
C ALA A 184 10.11 -0.44 -3.48
N ALA A 185 10.74 -0.76 -2.34
CA ALA A 185 12.20 -0.81 -2.22
C ALA A 185 12.82 -1.85 -3.16
N ILE A 186 12.23 -3.05 -3.26
CA ILE A 186 12.71 -4.12 -4.14
C ILE A 186 12.51 -3.74 -5.62
N ILE A 187 11.34 -3.24 -6.00
CA ILE A 187 11.07 -2.79 -7.38
C ILE A 187 12.02 -1.65 -7.77
N ARG A 188 12.28 -0.72 -6.85
CA ARG A 188 13.22 0.38 -7.09
C ARG A 188 14.65 -0.12 -7.30
N ASP A 189 15.10 -1.08 -6.50
CA ASP A 189 16.41 -1.70 -6.67
C ASP A 189 16.55 -2.38 -8.03
N ILE A 190 15.53 -3.16 -8.44
CA ILE A 190 15.45 -3.77 -9.77
C ILE A 190 15.48 -2.70 -10.86
N GLN A 191 14.71 -1.62 -10.70
CA GLN A 191 14.65 -0.52 -11.66
C GLN A 191 16.03 0.10 -11.91
N ILE A 192 16.79 0.32 -10.85
CA ILE A 192 18.13 0.92 -10.96
C ILE A 192 19.13 -0.08 -11.54
N GLY A 193 19.12 -1.33 -11.07
CA GLY A 193 20.14 -2.34 -11.34
C GLY A 193 19.98 -3.10 -12.66
N GLU A 194 18.75 -3.34 -13.10
CA GLU A 194 18.42 -4.28 -14.17
C GLU A 194 17.64 -3.62 -15.31
N ALA A 195 17.73 -4.19 -16.51
CA ALA A 195 16.98 -3.75 -17.69
C ALA A 195 15.72 -4.61 -17.86
N LYS A 196 14.67 -4.33 -17.11
CA LYS A 196 13.39 -5.05 -17.12
C LYS A 196 12.22 -4.11 -17.44
N LYS A 197 11.12 -4.68 -17.90
CA LYS A 197 9.83 -4.00 -17.98
C LYS A 197 8.98 -4.45 -16.83
N ILE A 198 8.57 -3.52 -15.98
CA ILE A 198 7.81 -3.75 -14.77
C ILE A 198 6.46 -3.04 -14.94
N ILE A 199 5.36 -3.75 -14.70
CA ILE A 199 4.03 -3.15 -14.70
C ILE A 199 3.45 -3.34 -13.30
N THR A 200 2.98 -2.25 -12.69
CA THR A 200 2.23 -2.30 -11.42
C THR A 200 0.76 -1.96 -11.66
N ILE A 201 -0.13 -2.64 -10.94
CA ILE A 201 -1.57 -2.39 -10.93
C ILE A 201 -1.98 -2.23 -9.47
N GLU A 202 -2.37 -1.02 -9.08
CA GLU A 202 -2.49 -0.62 -7.68
C GLU A 202 -3.81 0.11 -7.41
N LYS A 203 -4.30 0.04 -6.17
CA LYS A 203 -5.49 0.77 -5.74
C LYS A 203 -5.33 1.34 -4.33
N PRO A 204 -4.92 2.61 -4.22
CA PRO A 204 -4.30 3.46 -5.25
C PRO A 204 -2.80 3.15 -5.42
N ILE A 205 -2.13 3.88 -6.34
CA ILE A 205 -0.66 3.89 -6.43
C ILE A 205 -0.11 4.56 -5.17
N GLU A 206 0.74 3.82 -4.40
CA GLU A 206 1.29 4.30 -3.12
C GLU A 206 2.69 4.92 -3.25
N TYR A 207 3.46 4.55 -4.27
CA TYR A 207 4.81 5.06 -4.53
C TYR A 207 4.96 5.40 -6.01
N ILE A 208 5.65 6.49 -6.32
CA ILE A 208 5.96 6.86 -7.70
C ILE A 208 7.41 6.53 -8.00
N TYR A 209 7.63 5.72 -9.03
CA TYR A 209 8.98 5.37 -9.48
C TYR A 209 9.48 6.42 -10.48
N PRO A 210 10.59 7.13 -10.18
CA PRO A 210 11.16 8.09 -11.12
C PRO A 210 11.75 7.36 -12.33
N ASP A 211 11.74 8.01 -13.49
CA ASP A 211 12.32 7.45 -14.74
C ASP A 211 13.81 7.78 -14.84
N ASP A 212 14.61 7.22 -13.92
CA ASP A 212 16.04 7.44 -13.79
C ASP A 212 16.86 6.14 -13.68
N GLY A 213 16.20 4.99 -13.91
CA GLY A 213 16.78 3.65 -13.82
C GLY A 213 16.98 2.99 -15.18
N LYS A 214 17.40 1.71 -15.15
CA LYS A 214 17.55 0.88 -16.36
C LYS A 214 16.25 0.23 -16.79
N SER A 215 15.33 -0.05 -15.84
CA SER A 215 14.03 -0.67 -16.12
C SER A 215 12.96 0.37 -16.38
N ALA A 216 12.06 0.07 -17.31
CA ALA A 216 10.82 0.82 -17.49
C ALA A 216 9.77 0.36 -16.48
N VAL A 217 9.29 1.26 -15.61
CA VAL A 217 8.20 0.99 -14.67
C VAL A 217 6.94 1.71 -15.14
N ILE A 218 5.91 0.94 -15.42
CA ILE A 218 4.59 1.43 -15.85
C ILE A 218 3.60 1.18 -14.72
N GLN A 219 3.12 2.25 -14.11
CA GLN A 219 2.18 2.18 -12.99
C GLN A 219 0.76 2.47 -13.48
N ARG A 220 -0.19 1.65 -13.02
CA ARG A 220 -1.61 1.77 -13.40
C ARG A 220 -2.48 1.74 -12.16
N GLY A 221 -3.18 2.84 -11.93
CA GLY A 221 -4.13 3.00 -10.83
C GLY A 221 -5.52 2.42 -11.18
N VAL A 222 -6.15 1.75 -10.22
CA VAL A 222 -7.57 1.36 -10.29
C VAL A 222 -8.35 2.38 -9.45
N PRO A 223 -9.44 2.98 -9.98
CA PRO A 223 -10.05 2.78 -11.30
C PRO A 223 -9.53 3.71 -12.42
N ASP A 224 -8.57 4.60 -12.14
CA ASP A 224 -8.20 5.73 -13.01
C ASP A 224 -7.58 5.29 -14.34
N ASP A 225 -6.68 4.28 -14.33
CA ASP A 225 -5.96 3.81 -15.52
C ASP A 225 -6.45 2.45 -16.03
N CYS A 226 -7.17 1.69 -15.19
CA CYS A 226 -7.82 0.44 -15.54
C CYS A 226 -9.02 0.19 -14.60
N ARG A 227 -10.07 -0.41 -15.12
CA ARG A 227 -11.34 -0.54 -14.38
C ARG A 227 -11.25 -1.47 -13.16
N THR A 228 -10.52 -2.57 -13.29
CA THR A 228 -10.35 -3.59 -12.26
C THR A 228 -8.93 -4.14 -12.30
N PHE A 229 -8.50 -4.79 -11.24
CA PHE A 229 -7.22 -5.51 -11.21
C PHE A 229 -7.14 -6.55 -12.34
N GLY A 230 -8.17 -7.36 -12.56
CA GLY A 230 -8.21 -8.38 -13.60
C GLY A 230 -8.08 -7.78 -15.01
N SER A 231 -8.82 -6.69 -15.33
CA SER A 231 -8.69 -6.02 -16.65
C SER A 231 -7.31 -5.41 -16.85
N GLY A 232 -6.74 -4.83 -15.78
CA GLY A 232 -5.39 -4.29 -15.77
C GLY A 232 -4.34 -5.38 -16.03
N LEU A 233 -4.47 -6.53 -15.38
CA LEU A 233 -3.54 -7.66 -15.50
C LEU A 233 -3.63 -8.31 -16.89
N THR A 234 -4.84 -8.57 -17.41
CA THR A 234 -5.03 -9.07 -18.76
C THR A 234 -4.36 -8.17 -19.81
N SER A 235 -4.45 -6.85 -19.63
CA SER A 235 -3.78 -5.87 -20.51
C SER A 235 -2.26 -5.88 -20.32
N ALA A 236 -1.79 -6.00 -19.05
CA ALA A 236 -0.35 -6.03 -18.74
C ALA A 236 0.36 -7.20 -19.41
N MET A 237 -0.20 -8.42 -19.36
CA MET A 237 0.37 -9.62 -19.99
C MET A 237 0.60 -9.45 -21.50
N ARG A 238 -0.21 -8.64 -22.19
CA ARG A 238 -0.05 -8.34 -23.63
C ARG A 238 1.05 -7.34 -23.93
N SER A 239 1.62 -6.72 -22.90
CA SER A 239 2.68 -5.71 -23.02
C SER A 239 4.08 -6.28 -22.83
N ALA A 240 4.22 -7.61 -22.76
CA ALA A 240 5.49 -8.33 -22.55
C ALA A 240 6.33 -7.81 -21.36
N PRO A 241 5.78 -7.71 -20.14
CA PRO A 241 6.55 -7.34 -18.96
C PRO A 241 7.41 -8.51 -18.47
N ASN A 242 8.46 -8.19 -17.71
CA ASN A 242 9.22 -9.20 -16.99
C ASN A 242 8.58 -9.44 -15.60
N ILE A 243 8.11 -8.36 -14.96
CA ILE A 243 7.49 -8.39 -13.62
C ILE A 243 6.13 -7.70 -13.70
N ILE A 244 5.12 -8.33 -13.09
CA ILE A 244 3.81 -7.74 -12.88
C ILE A 244 3.54 -7.71 -11.37
N MET A 245 3.36 -6.52 -10.81
CA MET A 245 2.96 -6.34 -9.42
C MET A 245 1.47 -6.00 -9.36
N ILE A 246 0.72 -6.78 -8.60
CA ILE A 246 -0.70 -6.54 -8.32
C ILE A 246 -0.80 -6.08 -6.87
N GLY A 247 -1.40 -4.92 -6.62
CA GLY A 247 -1.44 -4.32 -5.30
C GLY A 247 -1.92 -5.29 -4.22
N GLU A 248 -3.02 -5.98 -4.44
CA GLU A 248 -3.52 -7.00 -3.52
C GLU A 248 -4.39 -8.04 -4.23
N VAL A 249 -4.46 -9.23 -3.65
CA VAL A 249 -5.37 -10.31 -4.05
C VAL A 249 -6.43 -10.50 -2.96
N ARG A 250 -7.71 -10.35 -3.34
CA ARG A 250 -8.86 -10.40 -2.44
C ARG A 250 -9.81 -11.55 -2.73
N ASP A 251 -9.96 -11.90 -4.00
CA ASP A 251 -10.94 -12.84 -4.51
C ASP A 251 -10.34 -13.87 -5.47
N ARG A 252 -11.21 -14.77 -5.94
CA ARG A 252 -10.85 -15.86 -6.85
C ARG A 252 -10.34 -15.37 -8.19
N ASP A 253 -11.01 -14.38 -8.78
CA ASP A 253 -10.66 -13.91 -10.12
C ASP A 253 -9.25 -13.32 -10.14
N GLU A 254 -8.86 -12.61 -9.07
CA GLU A 254 -7.52 -12.05 -8.91
C GLU A 254 -6.45 -13.15 -8.71
N VAL A 255 -6.78 -14.24 -7.98
CA VAL A 255 -5.89 -15.42 -7.86
C VAL A 255 -5.72 -16.11 -9.21
N ASP A 256 -6.80 -16.35 -9.93
CA ASP A 256 -6.75 -17.02 -11.24
C ASP A 256 -5.88 -16.22 -12.23
N GLU A 257 -6.02 -14.90 -12.27
CA GLU A 257 -5.21 -14.05 -13.15
C GLU A 257 -3.74 -13.96 -12.70
N LEU A 258 -3.46 -13.95 -11.38
CA LEU A 258 -2.09 -13.99 -10.84
C LEU A 258 -1.38 -15.28 -11.25
N LEU A 259 -2.03 -16.43 -11.10
CA LEU A 259 -1.50 -17.72 -11.50
C LEU A 259 -1.29 -17.79 -13.02
N ARG A 260 -2.25 -17.29 -13.80
CA ARG A 260 -2.15 -17.21 -15.25
C ARG A 260 -0.97 -16.39 -15.73
N ALA A 261 -0.67 -15.24 -15.06
CA ALA A 261 0.51 -14.44 -15.38
C ALA A 261 1.79 -15.25 -15.19
N SER A 262 1.88 -16.02 -14.10
CA SER A 262 3.06 -16.84 -13.82
C SER A 262 3.21 -18.01 -14.80
N GLU A 263 2.12 -18.67 -15.19
CA GLU A 263 2.11 -19.76 -16.19
C GLU A 263 2.53 -19.28 -17.59
N THR A 264 2.30 -18.01 -17.90
CA THR A 264 2.71 -17.38 -19.17
C THR A 264 4.12 -16.79 -19.14
N GLY A 265 4.90 -17.09 -18.12
CA GLY A 265 6.33 -16.77 -18.07
C GLY A 265 6.66 -15.43 -17.42
N HIS A 266 5.77 -14.86 -16.62
CA HIS A 266 6.00 -13.60 -15.91
C HIS A 266 6.26 -13.85 -14.41
N LEU A 267 7.08 -13.01 -13.79
CA LEU A 267 7.14 -12.96 -12.33
C LEU A 267 5.96 -12.11 -11.83
N ALA A 268 4.99 -12.77 -11.21
CA ALA A 268 3.81 -12.14 -10.65
C ALA A 268 3.98 -11.93 -9.14
N VAL A 269 3.84 -10.70 -8.68
CA VAL A 269 4.02 -10.32 -7.28
C VAL A 269 2.74 -9.70 -6.75
N SER A 270 2.28 -10.14 -5.57
CA SER A 270 1.08 -9.55 -4.98
C SER A 270 1.13 -9.51 -3.46
N THR A 271 0.23 -8.71 -2.87
CA THR A 271 0.01 -8.73 -1.43
C THR A 271 -1.30 -9.43 -1.07
N ILE A 272 -1.36 -9.96 0.14
CA ILE A 272 -2.57 -10.56 0.70
C ILE A 272 -2.65 -10.22 2.19
N HIS A 273 -3.86 -9.91 2.68
CA HIS A 273 -4.06 -9.57 4.09
C HIS A 273 -4.34 -10.82 4.91
N THR A 274 -3.27 -11.47 5.37
CA THR A 274 -3.30 -12.67 6.24
C THR A 274 -2.21 -12.53 7.31
N VAL A 275 -2.34 -13.31 8.38
CA VAL A 275 -1.49 -13.18 9.57
C VAL A 275 -0.22 -14.04 9.53
N ASN A 276 -0.19 -15.08 8.68
CA ASN A 276 0.99 -15.94 8.47
C ASN A 276 0.92 -16.69 7.12
N ASN A 277 2.00 -17.39 6.80
CA ASN A 277 2.18 -18.09 5.52
C ASN A 277 1.14 -19.20 5.30
N VAL A 278 0.83 -20.00 6.34
CA VAL A 278 -0.11 -21.12 6.29
C VAL A 278 -1.55 -20.63 6.10
N VAL A 279 -1.92 -19.57 6.82
CA VAL A 279 -3.24 -18.92 6.65
C VAL A 279 -3.37 -18.33 5.24
N THR A 280 -2.27 -17.86 4.63
CA THR A 280 -2.27 -17.39 3.24
C THR A 280 -2.67 -18.51 2.27
N LEU A 281 -2.04 -19.68 2.39
CA LEU A 281 -2.36 -20.85 1.56
C LEU A 281 -3.80 -21.31 1.77
N SER A 282 -4.23 -21.42 3.04
CA SER A 282 -5.60 -21.81 3.39
C SER A 282 -6.63 -20.81 2.88
N ARG A 283 -6.36 -19.50 2.92
CA ARG A 283 -7.25 -18.49 2.37
C ARG A 283 -7.40 -18.62 0.87
N ILE A 284 -6.31 -18.80 0.13
CA ILE A 284 -6.36 -19.01 -1.33
C ILE A 284 -7.20 -20.28 -1.64
N ARG A 285 -6.92 -21.41 -0.97
CA ARG A 285 -7.70 -22.63 -1.13
C ARG A 285 -9.20 -22.39 -0.92
N ASN A 286 -9.57 -21.67 0.13
CA ASN A 286 -10.96 -21.45 0.52
C ASN A 286 -11.75 -20.49 -0.39
N LEU A 287 -11.08 -19.83 -1.36
CA LEU A 287 -11.76 -19.10 -2.44
C LEU A 287 -12.38 -20.04 -3.49
N TYR A 288 -12.06 -21.33 -3.44
CA TYR A 288 -12.52 -22.36 -4.38
C TYR A 288 -13.33 -23.43 -3.66
N GLU A 289 -14.12 -24.21 -4.42
CA GLU A 289 -14.97 -25.26 -3.89
C GLU A 289 -14.65 -26.63 -4.51
N GLY A 290 -14.85 -27.68 -3.72
CA GLY A 290 -14.73 -29.06 -4.20
C GLY A 290 -13.38 -29.38 -4.84
N ASN A 291 -13.39 -29.98 -6.01
CA ASN A 291 -12.18 -30.38 -6.73
C ASN A 291 -11.32 -29.22 -7.22
N GLU A 292 -11.86 -28.00 -7.30
CA GLU A 292 -11.11 -26.82 -7.71
C GLU A 292 -10.09 -26.42 -6.65
N GLN A 293 -10.31 -26.74 -5.37
CA GLN A 293 -9.34 -26.52 -4.30
C GLN A 293 -8.01 -27.23 -4.55
N LEU A 294 -8.07 -28.51 -4.91
CA LEU A 294 -6.85 -29.27 -5.24
C LEU A 294 -6.19 -28.78 -6.52
N ARG A 295 -7.00 -28.36 -7.51
CA ARG A 295 -6.47 -27.80 -8.75
C ARG A 295 -5.69 -26.49 -8.48
N VAL A 296 -6.27 -25.54 -7.75
CA VAL A 296 -5.59 -24.27 -7.45
C VAL A 296 -4.33 -24.50 -6.61
N LEU A 297 -4.36 -25.42 -5.64
CA LEU A 297 -3.19 -25.75 -4.85
C LEU A 297 -2.10 -26.42 -5.69
N SER A 298 -2.47 -27.29 -6.65
CA SER A 298 -1.51 -27.85 -7.60
C SER A 298 -0.83 -26.77 -8.42
N THR A 299 -1.60 -25.88 -9.06
CA THR A 299 -1.06 -24.77 -9.85
C THR A 299 -0.24 -23.81 -8.99
N LEU A 300 -0.71 -23.49 -7.78
CA LEU A 300 0.01 -22.64 -6.85
C LEU A 300 1.35 -23.27 -6.44
N GLY A 301 1.37 -24.56 -6.09
CA GLY A 301 2.58 -25.29 -5.73
C GLY A 301 3.64 -25.26 -6.83
N ASP A 302 3.25 -25.35 -8.09
CA ASP A 302 4.18 -25.29 -9.23
C ASP A 302 4.76 -23.91 -9.47
N ASN A 303 3.98 -22.86 -9.22
CA ASN A 303 4.32 -21.49 -9.56
C ASN A 303 4.84 -20.67 -8.38
N LEU A 304 4.45 -20.97 -7.15
CA LEU A 304 4.85 -20.20 -5.97
C LEU A 304 6.37 -20.32 -5.71
N ARG A 305 7.03 -19.19 -5.50
CA ARG A 305 8.46 -19.12 -5.18
C ARG A 305 8.69 -18.93 -3.68
N CYS A 306 7.98 -18.00 -3.08
CA CYS A 306 7.97 -17.81 -1.63
C CYS A 306 6.71 -17.07 -1.17
N ILE A 307 6.44 -17.19 0.14
CA ILE A 307 5.52 -16.31 0.86
C ILE A 307 6.32 -15.56 1.91
N ILE A 308 6.12 -14.25 1.98
CA ILE A 308 6.80 -13.35 2.91
C ILE A 308 5.76 -12.77 3.84
N ASN A 309 5.71 -13.23 5.08
CA ASN A 309 4.87 -12.61 6.10
C ASN A 309 5.65 -11.51 6.81
N GLN A 310 5.05 -10.34 6.99
CA GLN A 310 5.70 -9.17 7.55
C GLN A 310 4.83 -8.47 8.60
N VAL A 311 5.47 -8.12 9.71
CA VAL A 311 4.96 -7.21 10.74
C VAL A 311 5.92 -6.05 10.94
N LEU A 312 5.42 -4.90 11.41
CA LEU A 312 6.26 -3.76 11.83
C LEU A 312 6.22 -3.66 13.34
N VAL A 313 7.37 -3.82 13.98
CA VAL A 313 7.52 -3.72 15.43
C VAL A 313 8.27 -2.44 15.82
N LYS A 314 7.97 -1.91 16.99
CA LYS A 314 8.68 -0.78 17.58
C LYS A 314 9.93 -1.28 18.29
N ASN A 315 11.04 -0.55 18.15
CA ASN A 315 12.21 -0.79 18.98
C ASN A 315 11.90 -0.43 20.44
N LYS A 316 12.66 -1.00 21.37
CA LYS A 316 12.46 -0.80 22.82
C LYS A 316 12.56 0.68 23.26
N GLU A 317 13.27 1.50 22.52
CA GLU A 317 13.41 2.93 22.76
C GLU A 317 12.24 3.76 22.20
N TYR A 318 11.31 3.13 21.50
CA TYR A 318 10.15 3.75 20.82
C TYR A 318 10.53 4.88 19.83
N THR A 319 11.76 4.86 19.32
CA THR A 319 12.28 5.86 18.36
C THR A 319 11.97 5.53 16.90
N GLY A 320 11.55 4.29 16.60
CA GLY A 320 11.24 3.85 15.25
C GLY A 320 10.57 2.49 15.20
N ARG A 321 10.14 2.12 13.98
CA ARG A 321 9.63 0.79 13.66
C ARG A 321 10.52 0.14 12.61
N PHE A 322 10.66 -1.18 12.70
CA PHE A 322 11.37 -1.97 11.71
C PHE A 322 10.59 -3.26 11.37
N PRO A 323 10.78 -3.81 10.16
CA PRO A 323 10.06 -5.00 9.73
C PRO A 323 10.66 -6.27 10.32
N VAL A 324 9.80 -7.17 10.80
CA VAL A 324 10.14 -8.56 11.09
C VAL A 324 9.46 -9.43 10.05
N ARG A 325 10.22 -10.35 9.44
CA ARG A 325 9.71 -11.17 8.33
C ARG A 325 9.87 -12.65 8.61
N GLU A 326 8.81 -13.39 8.36
CA GLU A 326 8.79 -14.83 8.23
C GLU A 326 8.71 -15.17 6.75
N VAL A 327 9.74 -15.83 6.22
CA VAL A 327 9.80 -16.22 4.81
C VAL A 327 9.59 -17.73 4.72
N LEU A 328 8.66 -18.15 3.87
CA LEU A 328 8.44 -19.54 3.48
C LEU A 328 8.95 -19.74 2.04
N PRO A 329 10.18 -20.20 1.84
CA PRO A 329 10.66 -20.59 0.52
C PRO A 329 9.94 -21.87 0.08
N VAL A 330 9.51 -21.92 -1.19
CA VAL A 330 8.82 -23.09 -1.71
C VAL A 330 9.83 -24.09 -2.27
N THR A 331 10.38 -24.93 -1.37
CA THR A 331 11.22 -26.06 -1.71
C THR A 331 10.40 -27.17 -2.37
N PHE A 332 11.06 -28.22 -2.86
CA PHE A 332 10.38 -29.39 -3.42
C PHE A 332 9.40 -30.05 -2.41
N GLU A 333 9.79 -30.11 -1.13
CA GLU A 333 8.96 -30.68 -0.06
C GLU A 333 7.74 -29.80 0.22
N ILE A 334 7.94 -28.49 0.37
CA ILE A 334 6.84 -27.53 0.59
C ILE A 334 5.86 -27.56 -0.60
N ARG A 335 6.37 -27.62 -1.83
CA ARG A 335 5.55 -27.75 -3.03
C ARG A 335 4.62 -28.98 -2.94
N LYS A 336 5.16 -30.14 -2.59
CA LYS A 336 4.37 -31.38 -2.42
C LYS A 336 3.27 -31.22 -1.37
N LEU A 337 3.62 -30.65 -0.21
CA LEU A 337 2.65 -30.42 0.86
C LEU A 337 1.52 -29.49 0.42
N ILE A 338 1.84 -28.44 -0.35
CA ILE A 338 0.82 -27.57 -0.92
C ILE A 338 -0.09 -28.34 -1.88
N GLN A 339 0.48 -29.09 -2.83
CA GLN A 339 -0.26 -29.84 -3.85
C GLN A 339 -1.14 -30.95 -3.25
N GLU A 340 -0.74 -31.54 -2.13
CA GLU A 340 -1.46 -32.59 -1.41
C GLU A 340 -2.46 -32.03 -0.37
N ASP A 341 -2.62 -30.70 -0.28
CA ASP A 341 -3.44 -30.00 0.74
C ASP A 341 -3.03 -30.33 2.19
N ARG A 342 -1.74 -30.56 2.42
CA ARG A 342 -1.15 -30.83 3.73
C ARG A 342 -0.54 -29.58 4.35
N ILE A 343 -1.33 -28.50 4.34
CA ILE A 343 -0.87 -27.15 4.72
C ILE A 343 -0.46 -27.08 6.21
N ASP A 344 -1.11 -27.86 7.08
CA ASP A 344 -0.79 -27.90 8.51
C ASP A 344 0.62 -28.47 8.80
N GLU A 345 1.12 -29.36 7.91
CA GLU A 345 2.46 -29.91 8.04
C GLU A 345 3.54 -28.86 7.70
N ILE A 346 3.22 -27.89 6.84
CA ILE A 346 4.12 -26.76 6.57
C ILE A 346 4.33 -25.96 7.84
N ARG A 347 3.26 -25.70 8.61
CA ARG A 347 3.38 -25.01 9.91
C ARG A 347 4.29 -25.75 10.87
N LYS A 348 4.09 -27.05 10.97
CA LYS A 348 4.93 -27.90 11.84
C LYS A 348 6.41 -27.88 11.41
N MET A 349 6.69 -27.93 10.11
CA MET A 349 8.07 -27.81 9.61
C MET A 349 8.70 -26.45 9.98
N GLN A 350 7.95 -25.37 9.89
CA GLN A 350 8.42 -24.03 10.31
C GLN A 350 8.66 -23.96 11.82
N GLU A 351 7.85 -24.63 12.63
CA GLU A 351 8.04 -24.74 14.08
C GLU A 351 9.29 -25.55 14.43
N ASP A 352 9.49 -26.68 13.77
CA ASP A 352 10.66 -27.54 13.98
C ASP A 352 11.98 -26.86 13.56
N THR A 353 11.93 -25.97 12.55
CA THR A 353 13.09 -25.20 12.08
C THR A 353 13.23 -23.82 12.75
N CYS A 354 12.41 -23.52 13.75
CA CYS A 354 12.39 -22.21 14.44
C CYS A 354 12.27 -21.01 13.49
N SER A 355 11.54 -21.16 12.37
CA SER A 355 11.43 -20.13 11.32
C SER A 355 10.13 -19.34 11.36
N THR A 356 9.24 -19.61 12.33
CA THR A 356 7.95 -18.89 12.46
C THR A 356 8.15 -17.47 12.98
N MET A 357 7.12 -16.62 12.80
CA MET A 357 7.12 -15.25 13.29
C MET A 357 7.33 -15.20 14.81
N GLU A 358 6.70 -16.13 15.57
CA GLU A 358 6.83 -16.18 17.02
C GLU A 358 8.28 -16.44 17.47
N HIS A 359 9.01 -17.32 16.77
CA HIS A 359 10.43 -17.55 17.07
C HIS A 359 11.28 -16.29 16.80
N LYS A 360 11.01 -15.60 15.71
CA LYS A 360 11.73 -14.35 15.36
C LYS A 360 11.47 -13.24 16.37
N LEU A 361 10.21 -13.06 16.76
CA LEU A 361 9.83 -12.06 17.77
C LEU A 361 10.41 -12.42 19.14
N LEU A 362 10.42 -13.72 19.51
CA LEU A 362 11.02 -14.19 20.76
C LEU A 362 12.54 -13.94 20.80
N ALA A 363 13.23 -14.16 19.68
CA ALA A 363 14.65 -13.85 19.57
C ALA A 363 14.93 -12.36 19.80
N LEU A 364 14.19 -11.49 19.13
CA LEU A 364 14.31 -10.03 19.29
C LEU A 364 14.00 -9.57 20.73
N TYR A 365 13.04 -10.18 21.39
CA TYR A 365 12.75 -9.92 22.79
C TYR A 365 13.91 -10.37 23.70
N LYS A 366 14.44 -11.59 23.52
CA LYS A 366 15.60 -12.12 24.28
C LYS A 366 16.84 -11.25 24.08
N ASP A 367 17.05 -10.74 22.87
CA ASP A 367 18.17 -9.84 22.53
C ASP A 367 17.95 -8.41 23.05
N GLY A 368 16.79 -8.11 23.65
CA GLY A 368 16.45 -6.81 24.22
C GLY A 368 16.18 -5.71 23.18
N VAL A 369 15.91 -6.08 21.93
CA VAL A 369 15.62 -5.15 20.82
C VAL A 369 14.19 -4.61 20.90
N ILE A 370 13.23 -5.45 21.31
CA ILE A 370 11.83 -5.13 21.54
C ILE A 370 11.42 -5.53 22.96
N ASP A 371 10.33 -4.97 23.46
CA ASP A 371 9.78 -5.40 24.76
C ASP A 371 8.82 -6.61 24.61
N TYR A 372 8.41 -7.16 25.75
CA TYR A 372 7.52 -8.32 25.78
C TYR A 372 6.17 -8.06 25.15
N ASP A 373 5.55 -6.91 25.45
CA ASP A 373 4.23 -6.56 24.96
C ASP A 373 4.25 -6.36 23.45
N GLU A 374 5.29 -5.70 22.92
CA GLU A 374 5.47 -5.53 21.49
C GLU A 374 5.66 -6.88 20.78
N ALA A 375 6.50 -7.77 21.31
CA ALA A 375 6.71 -9.11 20.74
C ALA A 375 5.42 -9.93 20.74
N ARG A 376 4.72 -9.99 21.88
CA ARG A 376 3.51 -10.79 22.05
C ARG A 376 2.34 -10.28 21.21
N ASN A 377 2.15 -8.95 21.14
CA ASN A 377 1.05 -8.34 20.39
C ASN A 377 1.18 -8.53 18.87
N HIS A 378 2.40 -8.71 18.37
CA HIS A 378 2.66 -8.95 16.95
C HIS A 378 2.80 -10.44 16.60
N ALA A 379 2.78 -11.34 17.59
CA ALA A 379 2.80 -12.77 17.36
C ALA A 379 1.45 -13.23 16.77
N PRO A 380 1.44 -13.94 15.62
CA PRO A 380 0.22 -14.50 15.02
C PRO A 380 -0.53 -15.44 15.96
N ASP A 381 0.21 -16.23 16.75
CA ASP A 381 -0.32 -17.07 17.83
C ASP A 381 0.36 -16.70 19.15
N GLN A 382 -0.37 -15.89 19.96
CA GLN A 382 0.12 -15.44 21.27
C GLN A 382 0.30 -16.60 22.24
N SER A 383 -0.52 -17.64 22.17
CA SER A 383 -0.42 -18.81 23.05
C SER A 383 0.82 -19.62 22.73
N TYR A 384 1.14 -19.77 21.44
CA TYR A 384 2.37 -20.42 21.01
C TYR A 384 3.61 -19.60 21.39
N PHE A 385 3.54 -18.27 21.26
CA PHE A 385 4.61 -17.38 21.74
C PHE A 385 4.86 -17.55 23.24
N ASP A 386 3.81 -17.52 24.05
CA ASP A 386 3.90 -17.72 25.51
C ASP A 386 4.44 -19.12 25.86
N TYR A 387 4.05 -20.15 25.10
CA TYR A 387 4.62 -21.51 25.26
C TYR A 387 6.13 -21.53 24.98
N LEU A 388 6.56 -20.90 23.86
CA LEU A 388 7.99 -20.82 23.50
C LEU A 388 8.80 -20.05 24.54
N LEU A 389 8.26 -18.98 25.10
CA LEU A 389 8.90 -18.19 26.15
C LEU A 389 9.13 -19.03 27.43
N ASN A 390 8.14 -19.86 27.80
CA ASN A 390 8.19 -20.67 29.02
C ASN A 390 8.91 -22.01 28.83
N LYS A 391 9.18 -22.42 27.60
CA LYS A 391 9.94 -23.63 27.29
C LYS A 391 11.39 -23.43 27.75
N LYS A 392 11.80 -24.08 28.81
CA LYS A 392 13.20 -24.09 29.25
C LYS A 392 14.07 -24.59 28.10
N GLU A 393 15.15 -23.90 27.83
CA GLU A 393 16.18 -24.40 26.92
C GLU A 393 16.64 -25.75 27.45
N ALA A 394 16.35 -26.83 26.68
CA ALA A 394 16.73 -28.18 27.03
C ALA A 394 18.17 -28.45 26.56
#